data_24acc4383d895e3f66a8d8029ee695a1
#
_entry.id   24acc4383d895e3f66a8d8029ee695a1
#
_cell.length_a   1.000
_cell.length_b   1.000
_cell.length_c   1.000
_cell.angle_alpha   90.00
_cell.angle_beta   90.00
_cell.angle_gamma   90.00
#
_symmetry.space_group_name_H-M   'P 1'
#
loop_
_entity.id
_entity.type
_entity.pdbx_description
1 polymer ?
#
loop_
_entity_poly.entity_id
_entity_poly.type
_entity_poly.pdbx_seq_one_letter_code
_entity_poly.pdbx_strand_id
1 'polypeptide(L)'
;DSTGTAHYYDGQTDNYTQLNTQLLIDHSFTEELKLNIGLHYTKGDGYYQEYKSNRKFKEYALPTYFAGNEEIKKSDLIRKKAMDNHFGGAVFAVTYKNDKVTAIAGGGANRYYGDHFGQVLWVKNYIGDLLPDHEYYRNNGTKDDINIYLRSDYRPIDCVNIYADVQYRHIGYRINGDNDKWNDATDSNQQLAIKEYFNFFN
;
A
#
# COMPACT_ATOMS: atom_id res chain seq x y z
N ASP A 1 14.55 -11.22 27.93
CA ASP A 1 15.32 -11.75 29.03
C ASP A 1 14.56 -12.85 29.76
N SER A 2 15.17 -13.47 30.76
CA SER A 2 14.56 -14.55 31.58
C SER A 2 13.35 -14.09 32.42
N THR A 3 13.09 -12.79 32.49
CA THR A 3 11.97 -12.18 33.22
C THR A 3 10.76 -11.90 32.32
N GLY A 4 10.86 -12.15 30.99
CA GLY A 4 9.82 -11.85 30.03
C GLY A 4 9.66 -10.34 29.73
N THR A 5 10.55 -9.49 30.21
CA THR A 5 10.52 -8.06 29.95
C THR A 5 11.04 -7.76 28.56
N ALA A 6 10.26 -7.07 27.74
CA ALA A 6 10.69 -6.59 26.44
C ALA A 6 11.68 -5.43 26.61
N HIS A 7 12.84 -5.55 25.97
CA HIS A 7 13.84 -4.48 25.91
C HIS A 7 13.86 -3.92 24.48
N TYR A 8 13.74 -2.60 24.38
CA TYR A 8 13.82 -1.85 23.13
C TYR A 8 15.13 -1.07 23.09
N TYR A 9 15.67 -0.82 21.90
CA TYR A 9 16.78 0.12 21.78
C TYR A 9 16.23 1.56 21.70
N ASP A 10 16.99 2.55 22.15
CA ASP A 10 16.52 3.95 22.27
C ASP A 10 16.08 4.58 20.94
N GLY A 11 16.58 4.09 19.81
CA GLY A 11 16.21 4.57 18.47
C GLY A 11 15.07 3.80 17.81
N GLN A 12 14.37 2.91 18.53
CA GLN A 12 13.22 2.21 17.93
C GLN A 12 12.09 3.21 17.71
N THR A 13 11.66 3.32 16.46
CA THR A 13 10.66 4.30 16.04
C THR A 13 9.76 3.75 14.93
N ASP A 14 8.56 4.27 14.87
CA ASP A 14 7.62 4.13 13.78
C ASP A 14 7.13 5.54 13.43
N ASN A 15 7.38 5.97 12.20
CA ASN A 15 7.08 7.32 11.72
C ASN A 15 6.38 7.23 10.36
N TYR A 16 5.26 7.92 10.24
CA TYR A 16 4.52 8.00 8.99
C TYR A 16 3.95 9.40 8.79
N THR A 17 4.22 9.98 7.64
CA THR A 17 3.70 11.28 7.23
C THR A 17 2.75 11.09 6.05
N GLN A 18 1.60 11.76 6.09
CA GLN A 18 0.61 11.68 5.02
C GLN A 18 0.07 13.07 4.69
N LEU A 19 0.12 13.43 3.39
CA LEU A 19 -0.52 14.61 2.83
C LEU A 19 -1.71 14.17 1.99
N ASN A 20 -2.89 14.70 2.31
CA ASN A 20 -4.13 14.47 1.56
C ASN A 20 -4.58 15.77 0.90
N THR A 21 -4.88 15.71 -0.40
CA THR A 21 -5.43 16.82 -1.17
C THR A 21 -6.72 16.36 -1.86
N GLN A 22 -7.74 17.18 -1.79
CA GLN A 22 -9.04 16.91 -2.43
C GLN A 22 -9.57 18.14 -3.13
N LEU A 23 -10.22 17.93 -4.27
CA LEU A 23 -11.01 18.95 -4.97
C LEU A 23 -12.42 18.36 -5.18
N LEU A 24 -13.40 19.05 -4.62
CA LEU A 24 -14.81 18.67 -4.72
C LEU A 24 -15.52 19.67 -5.63
N ILE A 25 -16.28 19.18 -6.58
CA ILE A 25 -17.05 19.97 -7.54
C ILE A 25 -18.48 19.48 -7.51
N ASP A 26 -19.40 20.38 -7.19
CA ASP A 26 -20.84 20.14 -7.17
C ASP A 26 -21.50 21.09 -8.17
N HIS A 27 -22.32 20.54 -9.07
CA HIS A 27 -23.03 21.32 -10.07
C HIS A 27 -24.47 20.84 -10.23
N SER A 28 -25.41 21.78 -10.18
CA SER A 28 -26.82 21.53 -10.45
C SER A 28 -27.15 22.05 -11.85
N PHE A 29 -27.41 21.15 -12.80
CA PHE A 29 -27.86 21.53 -14.17
C PHE A 29 -29.30 22.01 -14.15
N THR A 30 -30.12 21.32 -13.33
CA THR A 30 -31.53 21.65 -13.08
C THR A 30 -31.85 21.37 -11.60
N GLU A 31 -33.09 21.62 -11.18
CA GLU A 31 -33.55 21.20 -9.83
C GLU A 31 -33.50 19.68 -9.64
N GLU A 32 -33.69 18.94 -10.73
CA GLU A 32 -33.71 17.48 -10.75
C GLU A 32 -32.36 16.82 -11.02
N LEU A 33 -31.45 17.49 -11.79
CA LEU A 33 -30.21 16.88 -12.28
C LEU A 33 -28.98 17.54 -11.66
N LYS A 34 -28.20 16.74 -10.91
CA LYS A 34 -26.99 17.16 -10.20
C LYS A 34 -25.80 16.29 -10.57
N LEU A 35 -24.63 16.89 -10.61
CA LEU A 35 -23.32 16.24 -10.80
C LEU A 35 -22.43 16.54 -9.59
N ASN A 36 -21.80 15.50 -9.05
CA ASN A 36 -20.78 15.58 -8.03
C ASN A 36 -19.51 14.94 -8.59
N ILE A 37 -18.37 15.61 -8.44
CA ILE A 37 -17.05 15.09 -8.80
C ILE A 37 -16.11 15.29 -7.62
N GLY A 38 -15.39 14.27 -7.24
CA GLY A 38 -14.31 14.34 -6.27
C GLY A 38 -13.00 13.88 -6.93
N LEU A 39 -11.99 14.74 -6.90
CA LEU A 39 -10.62 14.39 -7.21
C LEU A 39 -9.84 14.30 -5.92
N HIS A 40 -8.99 13.29 -5.78
CA HIS A 40 -8.19 13.12 -4.58
C HIS A 40 -6.76 12.68 -4.92
N TYR A 41 -5.84 13.10 -4.08
CA TYR A 41 -4.46 12.66 -4.14
C TYR A 41 -3.88 12.59 -2.72
N THR A 42 -3.23 11.48 -2.43
CA THR A 42 -2.54 11.25 -1.16
C THR A 42 -1.09 10.88 -1.44
N LYS A 43 -0.18 11.61 -0.82
CA LYS A 43 1.25 11.24 -0.72
C LYS A 43 1.49 10.75 0.69
N GLY A 44 2.07 9.57 0.83
CA GLY A 44 2.48 9.02 2.11
C GLY A 44 3.92 8.56 2.06
N ASP A 45 4.67 8.83 3.10
CA ASP A 45 5.99 8.26 3.32
C ASP A 45 6.19 7.93 4.79
N GLY A 46 6.90 6.85 5.04
CA GLY A 46 7.14 6.45 6.40
C GLY A 46 8.12 5.31 6.54
N TYR A 47 8.54 5.08 7.76
CA TYR A 47 9.47 4.01 8.09
C TYR A 47 9.33 3.59 9.54
N TYR A 48 9.75 2.37 9.83
CA TYR A 48 10.05 1.95 11.17
C TYR A 48 11.48 1.40 11.28
N GLN A 49 12.06 1.57 12.47
CA GLN A 49 13.39 1.07 12.79
C GLN A 49 13.31 0.07 13.94
N GLU A 50 14.05 -1.01 13.83
CA GLU A 50 14.07 -2.04 14.85
C GLU A 50 15.45 -2.70 14.97
N TYR A 51 15.78 -3.10 16.20
CA TYR A 51 16.93 -3.93 16.49
C TYR A 51 16.60 -5.40 16.24
N LYS A 52 17.50 -6.11 15.60
CA LYS A 52 17.42 -7.55 15.34
C LYS A 52 18.65 -8.24 15.82
N SER A 53 18.50 -9.20 16.74
CA SER A 53 19.63 -9.97 17.27
C SER A 53 19.92 -11.18 16.39
N ASN A 54 21.22 -11.53 16.28
CA ASN A 54 21.75 -12.76 15.69
C ASN A 54 21.19 -13.05 14.28
N ARG A 55 21.17 -12.05 13.39
CA ARG A 55 20.65 -12.18 12.01
C ARG A 55 21.75 -12.61 11.05
N LYS A 56 21.41 -13.47 10.10
CA LYS A 56 22.33 -13.91 9.04
C LYS A 56 22.57 -12.76 8.07
N PHE A 57 23.83 -12.50 7.73
CA PHE A 57 24.21 -11.42 6.81
C PHE A 57 23.60 -11.57 5.41
N LYS A 58 23.52 -12.79 4.91
CA LYS A 58 22.90 -13.07 3.61
C LYS A 58 21.46 -12.60 3.48
N GLU A 59 20.66 -12.61 4.58
CA GLU A 59 19.28 -12.10 4.59
C GLU A 59 19.21 -10.57 4.39
N TYR A 60 20.34 -9.89 4.51
CA TYR A 60 20.48 -8.45 4.43
C TYR A 60 21.45 -7.99 3.35
N ALA A 61 21.73 -8.86 2.36
CA ALA A 61 22.68 -8.60 1.27
C ALA A 61 24.06 -8.12 1.76
N LEU A 62 24.48 -8.59 2.95
CA LEU A 62 25.78 -8.28 3.54
C LEU A 62 26.75 -9.44 3.33
N PRO A 63 27.99 -9.17 2.93
CA PRO A 63 29.02 -10.19 2.85
C PRO A 63 29.43 -10.69 4.23
N THR A 64 29.84 -11.95 4.30
CA THR A 64 30.53 -12.49 5.48
C THR A 64 31.95 -11.93 5.58
N TYR A 65 32.55 -11.97 6.76
CA TYR A 65 33.93 -11.57 6.97
C TYR A 65 34.65 -12.53 7.93
N PHE A 66 35.97 -12.47 7.95
CA PHE A 66 36.78 -13.28 8.85
C PHE A 66 37.31 -12.46 10.02
N ALA A 67 37.12 -12.96 11.24
CA ALA A 67 37.76 -12.49 12.45
C ALA A 67 38.81 -13.52 12.89
N GLY A 68 40.07 -13.29 12.51
CA GLY A 68 41.09 -14.31 12.60
C GLY A 68 40.81 -15.50 11.65
N ASN A 69 40.64 -16.68 12.19
CA ASN A 69 40.32 -17.89 11.44
C ASN A 69 38.83 -18.25 11.44
N GLU A 70 37.99 -17.46 12.08
CA GLU A 70 36.55 -17.70 12.21
C GLU A 70 35.79 -16.87 11.18
N GLU A 71 34.94 -17.52 10.37
CA GLU A 71 34.04 -16.84 9.44
C GLU A 71 32.78 -16.38 10.17
N ILE A 72 32.57 -15.06 10.21
CA ILE A 72 31.40 -14.43 10.84
C ILE A 72 30.31 -14.26 9.78
N LYS A 73 29.17 -14.97 10.00
CA LYS A 73 28.02 -15.03 9.07
C LYS A 73 26.76 -14.33 9.60
N LYS A 74 26.79 -13.92 10.84
CA LYS A 74 25.63 -13.33 11.54
C LYS A 74 26.05 -12.39 12.66
N SER A 75 25.23 -11.40 12.90
CA SER A 75 25.41 -10.45 14.00
C SER A 75 24.08 -9.80 14.39
N ASP A 76 24.16 -8.96 15.40
CA ASP A 76 23.09 -8.03 15.75
C ASP A 76 23.13 -6.84 14.77
N LEU A 77 21.96 -6.35 14.40
CA LEU A 77 21.86 -5.21 13.47
C LEU A 77 20.62 -4.33 13.77
N ILE A 78 20.65 -3.11 13.28
CA ILE A 78 19.51 -2.22 13.21
C ILE A 78 19.10 -2.10 11.76
N ARG A 79 17.83 -2.40 11.49
CA ARG A 79 17.24 -2.23 10.17
C ARG A 79 16.14 -1.17 10.17
N LYS A 80 15.97 -0.54 9.02
CA LYS A 80 14.86 0.35 8.70
C LYS A 80 14.05 -0.30 7.60
N LYS A 81 12.74 -0.36 7.76
CA LYS A 81 11.81 -0.66 6.65
C LYS A 81 11.02 0.57 6.35
N ALA A 82 10.98 0.95 5.10
CA ALA A 82 10.38 2.18 4.64
C ALA A 82 9.40 1.93 3.49
N MET A 83 8.47 2.87 3.36
CA MET A 83 7.54 2.94 2.25
C MET A 83 7.42 4.37 1.76
N ASP A 84 7.25 4.50 0.45
CA ASP A 84 6.89 5.73 -0.24
C ASP A 84 5.70 5.43 -1.14
N ASN A 85 4.57 6.09 -0.92
CA ASN A 85 3.36 5.76 -1.64
C ASN A 85 2.61 6.98 -2.16
N HIS A 86 1.87 6.71 -3.24
CA HIS A 86 0.98 7.64 -3.91
C HIS A 86 -0.36 6.96 -4.13
N PHE A 87 -1.43 7.64 -3.79
CA PHE A 87 -2.77 7.20 -4.07
C PHE A 87 -3.57 8.35 -4.63
N GLY A 88 -4.16 8.19 -5.81
CA GLY A 88 -4.93 9.24 -6.43
C GLY A 88 -6.00 8.71 -7.34
N GLY A 89 -6.98 9.55 -7.60
CA GLY A 89 -8.08 9.17 -8.45
C GLY A 89 -9.19 10.20 -8.52
N ALA A 90 -10.26 9.77 -9.17
CA ALA A 90 -11.49 10.52 -9.33
C ALA A 90 -12.70 9.64 -9.00
N VAL A 91 -13.72 10.25 -8.42
CA VAL A 91 -15.04 9.68 -8.23
C VAL A 91 -16.08 10.66 -8.79
N PHE A 92 -17.18 10.14 -9.30
CA PHE A 92 -18.27 10.98 -9.77
C PHE A 92 -19.62 10.34 -9.49
N ALA A 93 -20.65 11.17 -9.39
CA ALA A 93 -22.03 10.73 -9.33
C ALA A 93 -22.91 11.74 -10.05
N VAL A 94 -23.79 11.24 -10.91
CA VAL A 94 -24.89 11.98 -11.52
C VAL A 94 -26.16 11.54 -10.85
N THR A 95 -26.89 12.46 -10.22
CA THR A 95 -28.16 12.20 -9.54
C THR A 95 -29.27 12.85 -10.33
N TYR A 96 -30.26 12.05 -10.73
CA TYR A 96 -31.55 12.52 -11.23
C TYR A 96 -32.63 12.24 -10.18
N LYS A 97 -33.42 13.25 -9.81
CA LYS A 97 -34.46 13.12 -8.81
C LYS A 97 -35.68 13.94 -9.18
N ASN A 98 -36.84 13.27 -9.25
CA ASN A 98 -38.15 13.91 -9.31
C ASN A 98 -39.12 13.26 -8.30
N ASP A 99 -40.40 13.55 -8.37
CA ASP A 99 -41.41 13.03 -7.44
C ASP A 99 -41.52 11.51 -7.41
N LYS A 100 -41.21 10.83 -8.50
CA LYS A 100 -41.39 9.38 -8.66
C LYS A 100 -40.10 8.60 -8.77
N VAL A 101 -38.99 9.22 -9.17
CA VAL A 101 -37.73 8.54 -9.45
C VAL A 101 -36.59 9.25 -8.75
N THR A 102 -35.75 8.46 -8.08
CA THR A 102 -34.38 8.88 -7.73
C THR A 102 -33.43 7.89 -8.39
N ALA A 103 -32.63 8.35 -9.35
CA ALA A 103 -31.62 7.55 -10.03
C ALA A 103 -30.24 8.15 -9.84
N ILE A 104 -29.26 7.31 -9.55
CA ILE A 104 -27.87 7.71 -9.37
C ILE A 104 -27.00 6.82 -10.24
N ALA A 105 -26.28 7.43 -11.20
CA ALA A 105 -25.22 6.77 -11.94
C ALA A 105 -23.88 7.34 -11.51
N GLY A 106 -22.95 6.48 -11.13
CA GLY A 106 -21.65 6.94 -10.63
C GLY A 106 -20.56 5.93 -10.82
N GLY A 107 -19.39 6.32 -10.37
CA GLY A 107 -18.21 5.47 -10.44
C GLY A 107 -16.96 6.16 -9.95
N GLY A 108 -15.86 5.44 -10.08
CA GLY A 108 -14.54 5.97 -9.73
C GLY A 108 -13.42 5.19 -10.40
N ALA A 109 -12.29 5.86 -10.56
CA ALA A 109 -11.04 5.28 -11.01
C ALA A 109 -9.92 5.75 -10.10
N ASN A 110 -9.23 4.81 -9.45
CA ASN A 110 -8.20 5.08 -8.48
C ASN A 110 -6.94 4.27 -8.79
N ARG A 111 -5.79 4.85 -8.55
CA ARG A 111 -4.50 4.17 -8.64
C ARG A 111 -3.70 4.37 -7.35
N TYR A 112 -3.24 3.28 -6.80
CA TYR A 112 -2.18 3.23 -5.79
C TYR A 112 -0.88 2.82 -6.45
N TYR A 113 0.21 3.48 -6.07
CA TYR A 113 1.58 3.08 -6.33
C TYR A 113 2.38 3.23 -5.04
N GLY A 114 3.18 2.23 -4.69
CA GLY A 114 4.02 2.28 -3.49
C GLY A 114 5.31 1.50 -3.66
N ASP A 115 6.41 2.13 -3.27
CA ASP A 115 7.72 1.51 -3.09
C ASP A 115 7.87 1.07 -1.64
N HIS A 116 8.35 -0.17 -1.45
CA HIS A 116 8.68 -0.73 -0.15
C HIS A 116 10.12 -1.20 -0.19
N PHE A 117 10.92 -0.78 0.78
CA PHE A 117 12.33 -1.12 0.81
C PHE A 117 12.87 -1.23 2.23
N GLY A 118 13.96 -1.96 2.36
CA GLY A 118 14.62 -2.16 3.63
C GLY A 118 16.10 -1.80 3.58
N GLN A 119 16.57 -1.09 4.61
CA GLN A 119 17.95 -0.64 4.76
C GLN A 119 18.56 -1.18 6.04
N VAL A 120 19.85 -1.50 6.01
CA VAL A 120 20.64 -1.80 7.20
C VAL A 120 21.33 -0.53 7.65
N LEU A 121 21.02 -0.08 8.87
CA LEU A 121 21.56 1.17 9.41
C LEU A 121 22.84 0.94 10.22
N TRP A 122 22.96 -0.22 10.85
CA TRP A 122 24.08 -0.56 11.71
C TRP A 122 24.20 -2.08 11.87
N VAL A 123 25.41 -2.55 12.00
CA VAL A 123 25.76 -3.95 12.31
C VAL A 123 26.82 -3.98 13.38
N LYS A 124 26.62 -4.78 14.43
CA LYS A 124 27.54 -4.92 15.54
C LYS A 124 28.87 -5.56 15.10
N ASN A 125 29.97 -4.89 15.42
CA ASN A 125 31.34 -5.35 15.16
C ASN A 125 31.58 -5.76 13.69
N TYR A 126 30.91 -5.10 12.73
CA TYR A 126 31.08 -5.40 11.33
C TYR A 126 32.43 -4.91 10.80
N ILE A 127 33.18 -5.81 10.15
CA ILE A 127 34.43 -5.49 9.48
C ILE A 127 34.17 -5.46 7.98
N GLY A 128 33.96 -4.28 7.43
CA GLY A 128 33.64 -4.03 6.04
C GLY A 128 32.97 -2.67 5.87
N ASP A 129 32.82 -2.24 4.64
CA ASP A 129 32.15 -0.98 4.33
C ASP A 129 30.64 -1.21 4.30
N LEU A 130 29.95 -0.72 5.32
CA LEU A 130 28.50 -0.60 5.31
C LEU A 130 28.14 0.76 4.71
N LEU A 131 27.60 0.76 3.50
CA LEU A 131 27.13 2.00 2.89
C LEU A 131 25.98 2.61 3.69
N PRO A 132 25.89 3.95 3.81
CA PRO A 132 24.86 4.62 4.60
C PRO A 132 23.42 4.22 4.23
N ASP A 133 23.19 3.87 2.97
CA ASP A 133 21.88 3.48 2.43
C ASP A 133 21.88 2.03 1.94
N HIS A 134 22.60 1.13 2.65
CA HIS A 134 22.67 -0.27 2.26
C HIS A 134 21.28 -0.90 2.22
N GLU A 135 20.74 -1.03 1.01
CA GLU A 135 19.42 -1.57 0.74
C GLU A 135 19.51 -3.08 0.49
N TYR A 136 18.68 -3.86 1.19
CA TYR A 136 18.72 -5.32 1.08
C TYR A 136 17.49 -5.92 0.39
N TYR A 137 16.43 -5.14 0.21
CA TYR A 137 15.29 -5.46 -0.67
C TYR A 137 14.58 -4.19 -1.11
N ARG A 138 13.96 -4.29 -2.30
CA ARG A 138 13.03 -3.30 -2.80
C ARG A 138 11.96 -3.96 -3.66
N ASN A 139 10.73 -3.56 -3.46
CA ASN A 139 9.64 -3.89 -4.38
C ASN A 139 8.72 -2.69 -4.55
N ASN A 140 7.94 -2.74 -5.63
CA ASN A 140 6.86 -1.80 -5.86
C ASN A 140 5.53 -2.53 -6.06
N GLY A 141 4.48 -1.93 -5.54
CA GLY A 141 3.11 -2.37 -5.71
C GLY A 141 2.31 -1.33 -6.46
N THR A 142 1.52 -1.77 -7.44
CA THR A 142 0.53 -0.94 -8.13
C THR A 142 -0.82 -1.61 -8.03
N LYS A 143 -1.85 -0.83 -7.66
CA LYS A 143 -3.24 -1.28 -7.67
C LYS A 143 -4.09 -0.28 -8.43
N ASP A 144 -4.76 -0.75 -9.46
CA ASP A 144 -5.77 -0.03 -10.21
C ASP A 144 -7.16 -0.51 -9.75
N ASP A 145 -8.08 0.40 -9.48
CA ASP A 145 -9.43 0.11 -9.01
C ASP A 145 -10.41 1.00 -9.78
N ILE A 146 -11.24 0.39 -10.62
CA ILE A 146 -12.24 1.08 -11.43
C ILE A 146 -13.60 0.49 -11.10
N ASN A 147 -14.58 1.33 -10.84
CA ASN A 147 -15.95 0.89 -10.62
C ASN A 147 -16.96 1.82 -11.29
N ILE A 148 -18.10 1.26 -11.66
CA ILE A 148 -19.28 1.98 -12.11
C ILE A 148 -20.50 1.35 -11.45
N TYR A 149 -21.50 2.15 -11.16
CA TYR A 149 -22.76 1.67 -10.59
C TYR A 149 -23.95 2.50 -11.06
N LEU A 150 -25.10 1.86 -11.02
CA LEU A 150 -26.39 2.47 -11.25
C LEU A 150 -27.34 2.02 -10.14
N ARG A 151 -27.92 2.99 -9.45
CA ARG A 151 -28.95 2.78 -8.42
C ARG A 151 -30.20 3.52 -8.82
N SER A 152 -31.37 2.92 -8.58
CA SER A 152 -32.65 3.54 -8.83
C SER A 152 -33.67 3.17 -7.76
N ASP A 153 -34.38 4.18 -7.27
CA ASP A 153 -35.60 4.09 -6.50
C ASP A 153 -36.75 4.61 -7.34
N TYR A 154 -37.77 3.79 -7.63
CA TYR A 154 -38.92 4.17 -8.43
C TYR A 154 -40.21 3.93 -7.67
N ARG A 155 -41.02 4.98 -7.52
CA ARG A 155 -42.35 4.96 -6.93
C ARG A 155 -43.44 5.16 -8.00
N PRO A 156 -43.90 4.10 -8.62
CA PRO A 156 -45.00 4.20 -9.61
C PRO A 156 -46.30 4.73 -9.00
N ILE A 157 -46.57 4.32 -7.79
CA ILE A 157 -47.74 4.72 -6.98
C ILE A 157 -47.31 4.82 -5.49
N ASP A 158 -48.09 5.51 -4.65
CA ASP A 158 -47.73 5.85 -3.28
C ASP A 158 -47.40 4.64 -2.40
N CYS A 159 -48.00 3.49 -2.65
CA CYS A 159 -47.85 2.28 -1.83
C CYS A 159 -46.79 1.31 -2.38
N VAL A 160 -46.12 1.62 -3.52
CA VAL A 160 -45.13 0.74 -4.14
C VAL A 160 -43.82 1.48 -4.37
N ASN A 161 -42.74 0.90 -3.86
CA ASN A 161 -41.40 1.36 -4.13
C ASN A 161 -40.57 0.19 -4.74
N ILE A 162 -39.93 0.42 -5.87
CA ILE A 162 -39.06 -0.53 -6.55
C ILE A 162 -37.63 -0.01 -6.47
N TYR A 163 -36.76 -0.80 -5.86
CA TYR A 163 -35.35 -0.50 -5.75
C TYR A 163 -34.52 -1.44 -6.64
N ALA A 164 -33.55 -0.89 -7.36
CA ALA A 164 -32.56 -1.63 -8.13
C ALA A 164 -31.18 -1.01 -7.93
N ASP A 165 -30.17 -1.86 -7.79
CA ASP A 165 -28.77 -1.48 -7.71
C ASP A 165 -27.93 -2.47 -8.52
N VAL A 166 -27.08 -1.98 -9.39
CA VAL A 166 -26.13 -2.79 -10.17
C VAL A 166 -24.78 -2.13 -10.12
N GLN A 167 -23.74 -2.93 -9.94
CA GLN A 167 -22.36 -2.47 -9.85
C GLN A 167 -21.42 -3.39 -10.63
N TYR A 168 -20.46 -2.79 -11.32
CA TYR A 168 -19.29 -3.47 -11.83
C TYR A 168 -18.02 -2.86 -11.22
N ARG A 169 -17.06 -3.71 -10.82
CA ARG A 169 -15.75 -3.29 -10.32
C ARG A 169 -14.65 -4.14 -10.94
N HIS A 170 -13.63 -3.46 -11.43
CA HIS A 170 -12.38 -4.06 -11.91
C HIS A 170 -11.22 -3.66 -11.00
N ILE A 171 -10.42 -4.64 -10.58
CA ILE A 171 -9.20 -4.42 -9.82
C ILE A 171 -8.04 -5.06 -10.58
N GLY A 172 -7.02 -4.27 -10.90
CA GLY A 172 -5.72 -4.73 -11.37
C GLY A 172 -4.69 -4.60 -10.27
N TYR A 173 -3.88 -5.63 -10.06
CA TYR A 173 -2.85 -5.66 -9.04
C TYR A 173 -1.53 -6.16 -9.60
N ARG A 174 -0.43 -5.44 -9.31
CA ARG A 174 0.92 -5.82 -9.71
C ARG A 174 1.89 -5.57 -8.58
N ILE A 175 2.79 -6.54 -8.36
CA ILE A 175 3.96 -6.37 -7.50
C ILE A 175 5.18 -6.87 -8.28
N ASN A 176 6.27 -6.08 -8.24
CA ASN A 176 7.55 -6.46 -8.81
C ASN A 176 8.69 -6.10 -7.84
N GLY A 177 9.76 -6.91 -7.87
CA GLY A 177 10.98 -6.69 -7.11
C GLY A 177 11.25 -7.76 -6.07
N ASP A 178 12.05 -7.43 -5.07
CA ASP A 178 12.49 -8.35 -4.03
C ASP A 178 11.62 -8.23 -2.77
N ASN A 179 11.29 -9.37 -2.17
CA ASN A 179 10.68 -9.42 -0.85
C ASN A 179 11.78 -9.41 0.24
N ASP A 180 11.43 -9.03 1.46
CA ASP A 180 12.31 -9.12 2.63
C ASP A 180 12.47 -10.56 3.17
N LYS A 181 11.91 -11.55 2.49
CA LYS A 181 12.02 -12.97 2.84
C LYS A 181 13.12 -13.63 2.06
N TRP A 182 14.11 -14.15 2.80
CA TRP A 182 15.16 -14.98 2.22
C TRP A 182 14.61 -16.35 1.84
N ASN A 183 15.01 -16.84 0.67
CA ASN A 183 14.72 -18.19 0.18
C ASN A 183 16.04 -19.00 0.14
N ASP A 184 16.20 -19.93 1.08
CA ASP A 184 17.40 -20.77 1.15
C ASP A 184 17.58 -21.70 -0.08
N ALA A 185 16.51 -22.00 -0.81
CA ALA A 185 16.58 -22.85 -2.01
C ALA A 185 17.19 -22.11 -3.22
N THR A 186 17.00 -20.81 -3.32
CA THR A 186 17.54 -19.98 -4.40
C THR A 186 18.74 -19.15 -3.96
N ASP A 187 19.10 -19.21 -2.68
CA ASP A 187 20.13 -18.39 -2.03
C ASP A 187 20.02 -16.89 -2.35
N SER A 188 18.77 -16.40 -2.33
CA SER A 188 18.41 -15.02 -2.66
C SER A 188 17.13 -14.59 -1.95
N ASN A 189 16.82 -13.30 -1.96
CA ASN A 189 15.50 -12.83 -1.57
C ASN A 189 14.44 -13.39 -2.53
N GLN A 190 13.25 -13.66 -1.99
CA GLN A 190 12.11 -14.11 -2.79
C GLN A 190 11.74 -13.05 -3.82
N GLN A 191 11.80 -13.42 -5.10
CA GLN A 191 11.39 -12.56 -6.20
C GLN A 191 9.86 -12.44 -6.28
N LEU A 192 9.38 -11.22 -6.42
CA LEU A 192 7.98 -10.91 -6.63
C LEU A 192 7.77 -10.50 -8.10
N ALA A 193 6.88 -11.20 -8.78
CA ALA A 193 6.45 -10.89 -10.15
C ALA A 193 4.98 -11.28 -10.29
N ILE A 194 4.13 -10.57 -9.53
CA ILE A 194 2.70 -10.88 -9.42
C ILE A 194 1.93 -9.90 -10.29
N LYS A 195 0.96 -10.42 -11.06
CA LYS A 195 0.04 -9.63 -11.85
C LYS A 195 -1.31 -10.34 -11.88
N GLU A 196 -2.29 -9.74 -11.22
CA GLU A 196 -3.62 -10.30 -11.07
C GLU A 196 -4.70 -9.29 -11.43
N TYR A 197 -5.84 -9.81 -11.93
CA TYR A 197 -7.01 -9.03 -12.29
C TYR A 197 -8.27 -9.68 -11.73
N PHE A 198 -9.12 -8.86 -11.17
CA PHE A 198 -10.38 -9.29 -10.58
C PHE A 198 -11.54 -8.47 -11.15
N ASN A 199 -12.65 -9.14 -11.44
CA ASN A 199 -13.88 -8.51 -11.90
C ASN A 199 -15.02 -8.95 -10.98
N PHE A 200 -15.81 -7.99 -10.54
CA PHE A 200 -16.93 -8.20 -9.64
C PHE A 200 -18.19 -7.60 -10.26
N PHE A 201 -19.29 -8.33 -10.18
CA PHE A 201 -20.62 -7.89 -10.54
C PHE A 201 -21.53 -8.08 -9.31
N ASN A 202 -22.32 -7.06 -9.03
CA ASN A 202 -23.27 -7.08 -7.92
C ASN A 202 -24.61 -6.53 -8.36
#